data_87bf03ec30a8877d8a455a0324561956
#
_entry.id   87bf03ec30a8877d8a455a0324561956
#
_cell.length_a   1.000
_cell.length_b   1.000
_cell.length_c   1.000
_cell.angle_alpha   90.00
_cell.angle_beta   90.00
_cell.angle_gamma   90.00
#
_symmetry.space_group_name_H-M   'P 1'
#
loop_
_entity.id
_entity.type
_entity.pdbx_description
1 polymer ?
#
loop_
_entity_poly.entity_id
_entity_poly.type
_entity_poly.pdbx_seq_one_letter_code
_entity_poly.pdbx_strand_id
1 'polypeptide(L)'
;MLFFLCFYKGFCTINPEEDPNNIVDEMLFEIRAVQREYAIKRELIFLHLQQANSLLQNAKTTDEKVDLLIQKDAFSTELEFLKNSELRDISKIRYIKGLQIIKLLYEKTLSLDHHFAAVSTLRDVNNISNPNNYPEFVEMKDKLKTTQDKRTGFDLPSLLNSNIYTSVVYSFVSMFTNTNTSKAEKDNGLKEVECILDFTLRMHNDLNTIYFETAFLQKKNENISEAIKDLFKEYTKPLGYTIGLEECRKGDDWDAIRKNLDTYLATLDKTLEDNSKLDAARNLQINLEFPVDRLLQFITEYNNFINEGVNFYEKFQIMLSSYENEKQCASKTPVEYSRLKEGISVTIEKFNTAYKPVEINGSKMKQLLYGINEYD
;
A
#
# COMPACT_ATOMS: atom_id res chain seq x y z
N MET A 1 -31.54 -12.72 -14.48
CA MET A 1 -30.99 -11.92 -13.41
C MET A 1 -30.83 -12.80 -12.19
N LEU A 2 -29.75 -13.53 -12.06
CA LEU A 2 -29.34 -14.45 -10.97
C LEU A 2 -28.54 -15.61 -11.58
N PHE A 3 -27.35 -15.39 -12.11
CA PHE A 3 -26.43 -16.46 -12.49
C PHE A 3 -25.03 -15.93 -12.72
N PHE A 4 -24.40 -15.33 -11.65
CA PHE A 4 -22.96 -15.05 -11.66
C PHE A 4 -22.35 -15.11 -10.23
N LEU A 5 -22.81 -16.07 -9.46
CA LEU A 5 -22.37 -16.22 -8.06
C LEU A 5 -22.00 -17.69 -7.72
N CYS A 6 -21.21 -18.36 -8.56
CA CYS A 6 -20.76 -19.72 -8.20
C CYS A 6 -19.53 -20.18 -8.96
N PHE A 7 -18.40 -19.41 -8.94
CA PHE A 7 -17.10 -20.01 -9.33
C PHE A 7 -15.91 -19.33 -8.65
N TYR A 8 -15.98 -19.08 -7.34
CA TYR A 8 -14.80 -18.78 -6.52
C TYR A 8 -14.97 -19.38 -5.13
N LYS A 9 -15.06 -20.70 -5.05
CA LYS A 9 -14.81 -21.43 -3.80
C LYS A 9 -13.31 -21.56 -3.63
N GLY A 10 -12.73 -20.67 -2.82
CA GLY A 10 -11.31 -20.69 -2.46
C GLY A 10 -10.79 -19.40 -1.84
N PHE A 11 -11.58 -18.35 -1.74
CA PHE A 11 -11.19 -17.15 -1.00
C PHE A 11 -11.74 -17.27 0.42
N CYS A 12 -10.83 -17.54 1.35
CA CYS A 12 -11.06 -17.25 2.76
C CYS A 12 -11.49 -15.78 2.84
N THR A 13 -12.71 -15.55 3.26
CA THR A 13 -13.34 -14.23 3.34
C THR A 13 -12.63 -13.37 4.37
N ILE A 14 -11.51 -12.76 3.95
CA ILE A 14 -11.16 -11.47 4.51
C ILE A 14 -12.23 -10.54 3.96
N ASN A 15 -13.01 -9.98 4.86
CA ASN A 15 -13.97 -8.96 4.50
C ASN A 15 -13.15 -7.85 3.78
N PRO A 16 -13.39 -7.53 2.49
CA PRO A 16 -12.62 -6.49 1.80
C PRO A 16 -12.77 -5.11 2.46
N GLU A 17 -13.68 -4.97 3.42
CA GLU A 17 -13.89 -3.81 4.26
C GLU A 17 -12.96 -3.76 5.49
N GLU A 18 -12.14 -4.77 5.76
CA GLU A 18 -11.24 -4.75 6.91
C GLU A 18 -10.14 -3.71 6.68
N ASP A 19 -10.17 -2.65 7.50
CA ASP A 19 -9.22 -1.54 7.44
C ASP A 19 -8.05 -1.85 8.40
N PRO A 20 -6.78 -1.83 7.93
CA PRO A 20 -5.61 -2.00 8.81
C PRO A 20 -5.62 -1.05 10.00
N ASN A 21 -6.22 0.13 9.87
CA ASN A 21 -6.36 1.12 10.94
C ASN A 21 -7.18 0.59 12.12
N ASN A 22 -8.22 -0.20 11.86
CA ASN A 22 -9.03 -0.81 12.91
C ASN A 22 -8.19 -1.79 13.74
N ILE A 23 -7.34 -2.60 13.10
CA ILE A 23 -6.47 -3.56 13.80
C ILE A 23 -5.45 -2.82 14.68
N VAL A 24 -4.91 -1.69 14.20
CA VAL A 24 -3.99 -0.84 14.97
C VAL A 24 -4.71 -0.24 16.18
N ASP A 25 -5.92 0.28 16.01
CA ASP A 25 -6.69 0.89 17.10
C ASP A 25 -7.13 -0.16 18.14
N GLU A 26 -7.52 -1.36 17.71
CA GLU A 26 -7.78 -2.50 18.60
C GLU A 26 -6.51 -2.90 19.38
N MET A 27 -5.36 -2.99 18.70
CA MET A 27 -4.09 -3.31 19.34
C MET A 27 -3.74 -2.31 20.44
N LEU A 28 -3.89 -1.01 20.17
CA LEU A 28 -3.66 0.05 21.15
C LEU A 28 -4.66 -0.03 22.32
N PHE A 29 -5.91 -0.33 22.05
CA PHE A 29 -6.92 -0.50 23.09
C PHE A 29 -6.59 -1.68 24.01
N GLU A 30 -6.22 -2.83 23.46
CA GLU A 30 -5.85 -4.02 24.24
C GLU A 30 -4.57 -3.77 25.06
N ILE A 31 -3.55 -3.11 24.50
CA ILE A 31 -2.33 -2.73 25.22
C ILE A 31 -2.67 -1.85 26.42
N ARG A 32 -3.50 -0.82 26.24
CA ARG A 32 -3.94 0.07 27.34
C ARG A 32 -4.71 -0.69 28.43
N ALA A 33 -5.51 -1.68 28.05
CA ALA A 33 -6.24 -2.50 29.02
C ALA A 33 -5.27 -3.29 29.91
N VAL A 34 -4.27 -3.94 29.31
CA VAL A 34 -3.19 -4.65 30.01
C VAL A 34 -2.43 -3.70 30.94
N GLN A 35 -1.99 -2.56 30.43
CA GLN A 35 -1.25 -1.56 31.24
C GLN A 35 -2.04 -1.11 32.46
N ARG A 36 -3.35 -0.86 32.33
CA ARG A 36 -4.21 -0.49 33.47
C ARG A 36 -4.30 -1.61 34.51
N GLU A 37 -4.48 -2.85 34.05
CA GLU A 37 -4.54 -4.00 34.94
C GLU A 37 -3.26 -4.14 35.77
N TYR A 38 -2.10 -4.08 35.10
CA TYR A 38 -0.80 -4.19 35.78
C TYR A 38 -0.47 -2.96 36.64
N ALA A 39 -0.93 -1.76 36.27
CA ALA A 39 -0.78 -0.57 37.10
C ALA A 39 -1.46 -0.75 38.47
N ILE A 40 -2.69 -1.29 38.49
CA ILE A 40 -3.44 -1.57 39.77
C ILE A 40 -2.68 -2.60 40.61
N LYS A 41 -2.16 -3.68 39.99
CA LYS A 41 -1.39 -4.70 40.72
C LYS A 41 -0.10 -4.12 41.31
N ARG A 42 0.63 -3.28 40.55
CA ARG A 42 1.86 -2.62 40.99
C ARG A 42 1.62 -1.66 42.15
N GLU A 43 0.52 -0.89 42.10
CA GLU A 43 0.18 0.04 43.17
C GLU A 43 -0.01 -0.68 44.50
N LEU A 44 -0.68 -1.84 44.50
CA LEU A 44 -0.85 -2.65 45.71
C LEU A 44 0.49 -3.08 46.31
N ILE A 45 1.44 -3.59 45.47
CA ILE A 45 2.76 -4.00 45.94
C ILE A 45 3.55 -2.79 46.44
N PHE A 46 3.43 -1.65 45.75
CA PHE A 46 4.10 -0.42 46.16
C PHE A 46 3.66 0.05 47.55
N LEU A 47 2.37 -0.06 47.88
CA LEU A 47 1.84 0.20 49.23
C LEU A 47 2.44 -0.76 50.25
N HIS A 48 2.54 -2.05 49.97
CA HIS A 48 3.20 -3.02 50.85
C HIS A 48 4.68 -2.71 51.05
N LEU A 49 5.41 -2.29 49.99
CA LEU A 49 6.81 -1.86 50.12
C LEU A 49 6.97 -0.61 50.99
N GLN A 50 6.06 0.37 50.89
CA GLN A 50 6.06 1.57 51.72
C GLN A 50 5.80 1.19 53.19
N GLN A 51 4.86 0.29 53.43
CA GLN A 51 4.55 -0.21 54.79
C GLN A 51 5.75 -0.95 55.36
N ALA A 52 6.36 -1.85 54.63
CA ALA A 52 7.56 -2.58 55.10
C ALA A 52 8.72 -1.63 55.40
N ASN A 53 8.96 -0.61 54.55
CA ASN A 53 9.98 0.42 54.82
C ASN A 53 9.70 1.22 56.09
N SER A 54 8.43 1.60 56.35
CA SER A 54 8.03 2.32 57.57
C SER A 54 8.21 1.48 58.83
N LEU A 55 7.87 0.19 58.74
CA LEU A 55 8.07 -0.75 59.86
C LEU A 55 9.59 -0.99 60.13
N LEU A 56 10.39 -1.10 59.05
CA LEU A 56 11.83 -1.27 59.15
C LEU A 56 12.53 -0.12 59.87
N GLN A 57 12.06 1.13 59.65
CA GLN A 57 12.59 2.30 60.37
C GLN A 57 12.30 2.27 61.86
N ASN A 58 11.21 1.62 62.29
CA ASN A 58 10.76 1.56 63.63
C ASN A 58 11.16 0.26 64.39
N ALA A 59 11.69 -0.73 63.68
CA ALA A 59 12.09 -2.03 64.24
C ALA A 59 13.23 -1.90 65.25
N LYS A 60 13.06 -2.50 66.41
CA LYS A 60 14.00 -2.41 67.53
C LYS A 60 14.96 -3.58 67.62
N THR A 61 14.54 -4.74 67.13
CA THR A 61 15.37 -5.96 67.22
C THR A 61 15.98 -6.31 65.88
N THR A 62 17.09 -7.04 65.90
CA THR A 62 17.78 -7.51 64.71
C THR A 62 16.90 -8.49 63.91
N ASP A 63 16.18 -9.37 64.64
CA ASP A 63 15.32 -10.39 64.02
C ASP A 63 14.14 -9.72 63.28
N GLU A 64 13.46 -8.74 63.91
CA GLU A 64 12.43 -7.95 63.20
C GLU A 64 12.97 -7.24 61.94
N LYS A 65 14.19 -6.71 61.97
CA LYS A 65 14.82 -6.08 60.83
C LYS A 65 15.10 -7.07 59.73
N VAL A 66 15.59 -8.26 60.06
CA VAL A 66 15.85 -9.31 59.06
C VAL A 66 14.57 -9.79 58.41
N ASP A 67 13.52 -10.05 59.17
CA ASP A 67 12.22 -10.46 58.65
C ASP A 67 11.62 -9.41 57.67
N LEU A 68 11.70 -8.13 58.06
CA LEU A 68 11.20 -7.01 57.22
C LEU A 68 12.05 -6.83 55.95
N LEU A 69 13.35 -7.06 56.01
CA LEU A 69 14.23 -7.06 54.83
C LEU A 69 13.90 -8.21 53.86
N ILE A 70 13.63 -9.41 54.38
CA ILE A 70 13.16 -10.55 53.59
C ILE A 70 11.82 -10.24 52.91
N GLN A 71 10.87 -9.66 53.63
CA GLN A 71 9.56 -9.25 53.08
C GLN A 71 9.74 -8.19 52.00
N LYS A 72 10.57 -7.17 52.22
CA LYS A 72 10.88 -6.15 51.23
C LYS A 72 11.51 -6.73 49.96
N ASP A 73 12.44 -7.68 50.10
CA ASP A 73 13.07 -8.36 48.98
C ASP A 73 12.02 -9.17 48.16
N ALA A 74 11.11 -9.88 48.86
CA ALA A 74 10.00 -10.62 48.23
C ALA A 74 9.09 -9.69 47.43
N PHE A 75 8.69 -8.53 47.98
CA PHE A 75 7.87 -7.55 47.26
C PHE A 75 8.60 -6.92 46.07
N SER A 76 9.92 -6.69 46.19
CA SER A 76 10.75 -6.20 45.09
C SER A 76 10.81 -7.19 43.94
N THR A 77 10.97 -8.47 44.27
CA THR A 77 10.99 -9.58 43.30
C THR A 77 9.63 -9.72 42.62
N GLU A 78 8.52 -9.61 43.38
CA GLU A 78 7.15 -9.64 42.84
C GLU A 78 6.89 -8.47 41.89
N LEU A 79 7.40 -7.27 42.21
CA LEU A 79 7.28 -6.09 41.33
C LEU A 79 8.02 -6.29 40.00
N GLU A 80 9.22 -6.89 40.05
CA GLU A 80 9.98 -7.22 38.84
C GLU A 80 9.27 -8.28 37.98
N PHE A 81 8.72 -9.31 38.62
CA PHE A 81 7.92 -10.34 37.97
C PHE A 81 6.70 -9.73 37.28
N LEU A 82 5.97 -8.80 37.94
CA LEU A 82 4.83 -8.12 37.32
C LEU A 82 5.22 -7.29 36.12
N LYS A 83 6.34 -6.57 36.16
CA LYS A 83 6.84 -5.82 35.01
C LYS A 83 7.13 -6.73 33.81
N ASN A 84 7.80 -7.85 34.05
CA ASN A 84 8.13 -8.81 33.00
C ASN A 84 6.87 -9.47 32.41
N SER A 85 5.88 -9.77 33.28
CA SER A 85 4.59 -10.33 32.84
C SER A 85 3.77 -9.32 32.02
N GLU A 86 3.77 -8.04 32.39
CA GLU A 86 3.15 -6.98 31.61
C GLU A 86 3.77 -6.87 30.20
N LEU A 87 5.09 -6.83 30.13
CA LEU A 87 5.81 -6.78 28.84
C LEU A 87 5.50 -8.01 27.98
N ARG A 88 5.45 -9.20 28.56
CA ARG A 88 5.06 -10.43 27.88
C ARG A 88 3.66 -10.32 27.27
N ASP A 89 2.66 -9.86 28.04
CA ASP A 89 1.29 -9.77 27.58
C ASP A 89 1.13 -8.72 26.47
N ILE A 90 1.82 -7.59 26.58
CA ILE A 90 1.90 -6.56 25.54
C ILE A 90 2.56 -7.13 24.28
N SER A 91 3.67 -7.84 24.40
CA SER A 91 4.37 -8.45 23.27
C SER A 91 3.50 -9.49 22.57
N LYS A 92 2.70 -10.26 23.33
CA LYS A 92 1.72 -11.20 22.76
C LYS A 92 0.67 -10.47 21.89
N ILE A 93 0.10 -9.38 22.40
CA ILE A 93 -0.89 -8.57 21.67
C ILE A 93 -0.26 -8.01 20.39
N ARG A 94 0.92 -7.36 20.49
CA ARG A 94 1.64 -6.80 19.35
C ARG A 94 1.91 -7.87 18.28
N TYR A 95 2.33 -9.05 18.70
CA TYR A 95 2.64 -10.14 17.80
C TYR A 95 1.41 -10.63 17.04
N ILE A 96 0.30 -10.90 17.73
CA ILE A 96 -0.95 -11.39 17.13
C ILE A 96 -1.53 -10.35 16.16
N LYS A 97 -1.64 -9.09 16.61
CA LYS A 97 -2.19 -8.01 15.77
C LYS A 97 -1.26 -7.67 14.60
N GLY A 98 0.05 -7.73 14.81
CA GLY A 98 1.02 -7.56 13.74
C GLY A 98 0.90 -8.65 12.66
N LEU A 99 0.69 -9.90 13.04
CA LEU A 99 0.44 -10.99 12.10
C LEU A 99 -0.86 -10.77 11.30
N GLN A 100 -1.92 -10.24 11.94
CA GLN A 100 -3.16 -9.86 11.26
C GLN A 100 -2.93 -8.74 10.24
N ILE A 101 -2.14 -7.73 10.59
CA ILE A 101 -1.77 -6.64 9.67
C ILE A 101 -0.97 -7.20 8.48
N ILE A 102 0.02 -8.07 8.70
CA ILE A 102 0.79 -8.71 7.63
C ILE A 102 -0.15 -9.47 6.67
N LYS A 103 -1.05 -10.28 7.22
CA LYS A 103 -2.05 -11.01 6.44
C LYS A 103 -2.87 -10.07 5.56
N LEU A 104 -3.41 -9.02 6.14
CA LEU A 104 -4.27 -8.05 5.43
C LEU A 104 -3.50 -7.27 4.37
N LEU A 105 -2.30 -6.76 4.69
CA LEU A 105 -1.49 -6.03 3.72
C LEU A 105 -1.03 -6.90 2.56
N TYR A 106 -0.78 -8.19 2.80
CA TYR A 106 -0.47 -9.13 1.72
C TYR A 106 -1.65 -9.32 0.76
N GLU A 107 -2.88 -9.47 1.26
CA GLU A 107 -4.07 -9.53 0.41
C GLU A 107 -4.27 -8.24 -0.40
N LYS A 108 -4.00 -7.09 0.21
CA LYS A 108 -4.06 -5.80 -0.49
C LYS A 108 -2.99 -5.69 -1.58
N THR A 109 -1.76 -6.16 -1.35
CA THR A 109 -0.71 -6.15 -2.40
C THR A 109 -1.05 -7.07 -3.57
N LEU A 110 -1.64 -8.24 -3.32
CA LEU A 110 -2.13 -9.12 -4.37
C LEU A 110 -3.26 -8.49 -5.20
N SER A 111 -4.16 -7.78 -4.54
CA SER A 111 -5.25 -7.06 -5.19
C SER A 111 -4.74 -5.87 -6.03
N LEU A 112 -3.70 -5.15 -5.56
CA LEU A 112 -3.07 -4.04 -6.28
C LEU A 112 -2.45 -4.46 -7.61
N ASP A 113 -1.89 -5.65 -7.70
CA ASP A 113 -1.34 -6.18 -8.94
C ASP A 113 -2.41 -6.26 -10.04
N HIS A 114 -3.57 -6.81 -9.71
CA HIS A 114 -4.72 -6.83 -10.62
C HIS A 114 -5.26 -5.44 -10.95
N HIS A 115 -5.23 -4.52 -9.98
CA HIS A 115 -5.70 -3.17 -10.16
C HIS A 115 -4.86 -2.40 -11.17
N PHE A 116 -3.53 -2.39 -11.04
CA PHE A 116 -2.65 -1.73 -11.99
C PHE A 116 -2.63 -2.41 -13.36
N ALA A 117 -2.74 -3.73 -13.44
CA ALA A 117 -2.87 -4.45 -14.70
C ALA A 117 -4.12 -4.05 -15.49
N ALA A 118 -5.24 -3.75 -14.80
CA ALA A 118 -6.48 -3.32 -15.42
C ALA A 118 -6.42 -1.90 -16.01
N VAL A 119 -5.50 -1.04 -15.53
CA VAL A 119 -5.30 0.34 -16.04
C VAL A 119 -4.50 0.36 -17.33
N SER A 120 -3.80 -0.70 -17.66
CA SER A 120 -2.93 -0.84 -18.82
C SER A 120 -3.72 -0.95 -20.13
N THR A 121 -4.24 0.16 -20.60
CA THR A 121 -5.03 0.23 -21.84
C THR A 121 -4.20 0.70 -23.03
N LEU A 122 -3.11 0.01 -23.33
CA LEU A 122 -2.30 0.25 -24.56
C LEU A 122 -3.16 0.31 -25.81
N ARG A 123 -4.24 -0.47 -25.86
CA ARG A 123 -5.19 -0.49 -26.98
C ARG A 123 -5.93 0.84 -27.09
N ASP A 124 -6.40 1.38 -25.95
CA ASP A 124 -7.15 2.64 -25.94
C ASP A 124 -6.23 3.83 -26.23
N VAL A 125 -5.00 3.80 -25.72
CA VAL A 125 -3.95 4.77 -26.07
C VAL A 125 -3.73 4.82 -27.57
N ASN A 126 -3.53 3.67 -28.21
CA ASN A 126 -3.31 3.58 -29.66
C ASN A 126 -4.54 4.03 -30.46
N ASN A 127 -5.74 3.75 -29.97
CA ASN A 127 -6.98 4.18 -30.63
C ASN A 127 -7.18 5.69 -30.55
N ILE A 128 -6.99 6.29 -29.38
CA ILE A 128 -7.18 7.73 -29.16
C ILE A 128 -6.10 8.56 -29.84
N SER A 129 -4.86 8.08 -29.85
CA SER A 129 -3.71 8.76 -30.45
C SER A 129 -3.57 8.52 -31.97
N ASN A 130 -4.42 7.69 -32.58
CA ASN A 130 -4.38 7.41 -34.01
C ASN A 130 -5.22 8.43 -34.79
N PRO A 131 -4.60 9.34 -35.58
CA PRO A 131 -5.34 10.35 -36.33
C PRO A 131 -6.33 9.77 -37.34
N ASN A 132 -6.18 8.52 -37.80
CA ASN A 132 -7.15 7.88 -38.69
C ASN A 132 -8.49 7.55 -38.03
N ASN A 133 -8.60 7.65 -36.70
CA ASN A 133 -9.87 7.49 -35.97
C ASN A 133 -10.70 8.81 -35.94
N TYR A 134 -10.16 9.91 -36.49
CA TYR A 134 -10.83 11.20 -36.57
C TYR A 134 -11.38 11.38 -37.98
N PRO A 135 -12.75 11.51 -38.13
CA PRO A 135 -13.38 11.61 -39.43
C PRO A 135 -12.87 12.75 -40.31
N GLU A 136 -12.56 13.89 -39.69
CA GLU A 136 -12.06 15.09 -40.39
C GLU A 136 -10.69 14.83 -41.00
N PHE A 137 -9.81 14.07 -40.29
CA PHE A 137 -8.51 13.68 -40.83
C PHE A 137 -8.64 12.71 -41.99
N VAL A 138 -9.55 11.71 -41.87
CA VAL A 138 -9.79 10.72 -42.94
C VAL A 138 -10.37 11.41 -44.19
N GLU A 139 -11.36 12.27 -44.04
CA GLU A 139 -11.95 13.02 -45.14
C GLU A 139 -10.92 13.87 -45.88
N MET A 140 -10.07 14.56 -45.13
CA MET A 140 -9.02 15.38 -45.71
C MET A 140 -7.94 14.52 -46.42
N LYS A 141 -7.57 13.40 -45.84
CA LYS A 141 -6.62 12.42 -46.44
C LYS A 141 -7.20 11.86 -47.75
N ASP A 142 -8.49 11.56 -47.79
CA ASP A 142 -9.12 11.02 -49.02
C ASP A 142 -9.29 12.10 -50.11
N LYS A 143 -9.61 13.33 -49.76
CA LYS A 143 -9.59 14.48 -50.70
C LYS A 143 -8.19 14.69 -51.28
N LEU A 144 -7.12 14.51 -50.51
CA LEU A 144 -5.74 14.58 -50.99
C LEU A 144 -5.40 13.44 -51.92
N LYS A 145 -5.83 12.21 -51.60
CA LYS A 145 -5.59 11.04 -52.47
C LYS A 145 -6.27 11.12 -53.83
N THR A 146 -7.48 11.69 -53.88
CA THR A 146 -8.23 11.87 -55.14
C THR A 146 -7.64 12.97 -56.03
N THR A 147 -6.82 13.85 -55.47
CA THR A 147 -6.24 15.01 -56.20
C THR A 147 -4.82 14.75 -56.66
N GLN A 148 -4.16 13.66 -56.21
CA GLN A 148 -2.79 13.31 -56.56
C GLN A 148 -2.70 11.97 -57.31
N ASP A 149 -2.22 12.01 -58.55
CA ASP A 149 -1.73 10.85 -59.29
C ASP A 149 -0.59 10.10 -58.54
N LYS A 150 -0.86 8.88 -58.17
CA LYS A 150 -0.05 7.65 -58.00
C LYS A 150 1.45 7.70 -57.57
N ARG A 151 2.03 8.77 -57.02
CA ARG A 151 3.50 8.82 -56.81
C ARG A 151 4.05 8.85 -55.39
N THR A 152 3.28 8.90 -54.35
CA THR A 152 3.85 8.87 -52.98
C THR A 152 3.10 7.89 -52.11
N GLY A 153 3.71 6.74 -51.82
CA GLY A 153 3.29 5.83 -50.75
C GLY A 153 3.57 6.48 -49.39
N PHE A 154 2.58 7.21 -48.91
CA PHE A 154 2.63 7.89 -47.59
C PHE A 154 1.99 6.98 -46.55
N ASP A 155 2.81 6.37 -45.72
CA ASP A 155 2.36 5.54 -44.57
C ASP A 155 2.49 6.32 -43.26
N LEU A 156 1.40 6.99 -42.91
CA LEU A 156 1.32 7.85 -41.72
C LEU A 156 1.58 7.08 -40.39
N PRO A 157 1.12 5.84 -40.21
CA PRO A 157 1.40 5.07 -39.01
C PRO A 157 2.88 4.80 -38.75
N SER A 158 3.69 4.61 -39.81
CA SER A 158 5.12 4.41 -39.67
C SER A 158 5.90 5.69 -39.36
N LEU A 159 5.32 6.86 -39.70
CA LEU A 159 5.92 8.18 -39.42
C LEU A 159 5.61 8.69 -38.03
N LEU A 160 4.46 8.35 -37.45
CA LEU A 160 4.12 8.70 -36.06
C LEU A 160 4.96 7.92 -35.03
N ASN A 161 5.47 6.75 -35.40
CA ASN A 161 6.39 5.97 -34.56
C ASN A 161 7.86 6.47 -34.59
N SER A 162 8.18 7.37 -35.49
CA SER A 162 9.50 7.97 -35.57
C SER A 162 9.36 9.47 -35.26
N ASN A 163 10.12 10.02 -34.32
CA ASN A 163 10.18 11.41 -33.87
C ASN A 163 10.24 12.52 -34.97
N ILE A 164 9.45 12.38 -36.05
CA ILE A 164 9.54 13.19 -37.29
C ILE A 164 8.19 13.94 -37.50
N TYR A 165 7.58 14.43 -36.42
CA TYR A 165 6.32 15.22 -36.47
C TYR A 165 6.44 16.39 -37.45
N THR A 166 7.52 17.15 -37.39
CA THR A 166 7.78 18.28 -38.27
C THR A 166 7.84 17.88 -39.74
N SER A 167 8.37 16.69 -40.07
CA SER A 167 8.42 16.20 -41.47
C SER A 167 7.08 15.72 -41.97
N VAL A 168 6.21 15.19 -41.09
CA VAL A 168 4.83 14.79 -41.42
C VAL A 168 4.00 16.02 -41.73
N VAL A 169 4.01 17.01 -40.85
CA VAL A 169 3.31 18.31 -41.06
C VAL A 169 3.81 18.96 -42.33
N TYR A 170 5.12 19.00 -42.55
CA TYR A 170 5.72 19.57 -43.77
C TYR A 170 5.31 18.85 -45.05
N SER A 171 5.26 17.52 -45.00
CA SER A 171 4.79 16.70 -46.14
C SER A 171 3.32 16.96 -46.47
N PHE A 172 2.47 17.08 -45.46
CA PHE A 172 1.05 17.49 -45.64
C PHE A 172 0.95 18.90 -46.22
N VAL A 173 1.69 19.87 -45.70
CA VAL A 173 1.72 21.24 -46.23
C VAL A 173 2.16 21.27 -47.69
N SER A 174 3.20 20.52 -48.05
CA SER A 174 3.69 20.42 -49.43
C SER A 174 2.66 19.78 -50.39
N MET A 175 1.87 18.82 -49.93
CA MET A 175 0.78 18.23 -50.68
C MET A 175 -0.34 19.25 -50.97
N PHE A 176 -0.72 20.06 -50.00
CA PHE A 176 -1.75 21.10 -50.14
C PHE A 176 -1.35 22.21 -51.09
N THR A 177 -0.08 22.58 -51.16
CA THR A 177 0.37 23.64 -52.05
C THR A 177 0.25 23.27 -53.53
N ASN A 178 0.20 21.95 -53.86
CA ASN A 178 0.16 21.43 -55.21
C ASN A 178 -1.26 21.11 -55.75
N THR A 179 -2.34 21.43 -55.01
CA THR A 179 -3.73 21.18 -55.39
C THR A 179 -4.42 22.41 -56.02
N ASN A 180 -5.39 22.20 -56.94
CA ASN A 180 -6.16 23.29 -57.61
C ASN A 180 -7.32 23.84 -56.78
N THR A 181 -7.35 23.65 -55.47
CA THR A 181 -8.36 24.18 -54.54
C THR A 181 -8.12 25.67 -54.24
N SER A 182 -9.16 26.40 -53.81
CA SER A 182 -9.04 27.81 -53.46
C SER A 182 -8.07 28.01 -52.27
N LYS A 183 -7.38 29.14 -52.24
CA LYS A 183 -6.42 29.44 -51.15
C LYS A 183 -7.06 29.39 -49.77
N ALA A 184 -8.29 29.85 -49.62
CA ALA A 184 -9.03 29.85 -48.35
C ALA A 184 -9.40 28.45 -47.87
N GLU A 185 -9.80 27.54 -48.77
CA GLU A 185 -10.08 26.13 -48.44
C GLU A 185 -8.82 25.36 -48.07
N LYS A 186 -7.69 25.67 -48.75
CA LYS A 186 -6.37 25.11 -48.41
C LYS A 186 -5.93 25.51 -47.00
N ASP A 187 -6.01 26.79 -46.67
CA ASP A 187 -5.58 27.33 -45.40
C ASP A 187 -6.43 26.80 -44.24
N ASN A 188 -7.75 26.63 -44.43
CA ASN A 188 -8.61 26.04 -43.39
C ASN A 188 -8.38 24.54 -43.22
N GLY A 189 -8.27 23.78 -44.30
CA GLY A 189 -8.02 22.36 -44.22
C GLY A 189 -6.63 22.03 -43.62
N LEU A 190 -5.62 22.85 -43.91
CA LEU A 190 -4.28 22.70 -43.30
C LEU A 190 -4.35 22.93 -41.80
N LYS A 191 -5.07 23.95 -41.33
CA LYS A 191 -5.22 24.24 -39.90
C LYS A 191 -5.94 23.13 -39.17
N GLU A 192 -6.98 22.53 -39.77
CA GLU A 192 -7.67 21.38 -39.16
C GLU A 192 -6.79 20.17 -39.04
N VAL A 193 -6.04 19.81 -40.09
CA VAL A 193 -5.11 18.67 -40.09
C VAL A 193 -3.95 18.90 -39.10
N GLU A 194 -3.34 20.09 -39.10
CA GLU A 194 -2.30 20.48 -38.16
C GLU A 194 -2.78 20.35 -36.71
N CYS A 195 -4.00 20.84 -36.44
CA CYS A 195 -4.61 20.78 -35.14
C CYS A 195 -4.85 19.32 -34.67
N ILE A 196 -5.40 18.45 -35.54
CA ILE A 196 -5.62 17.03 -35.23
C ILE A 196 -4.31 16.29 -34.98
N LEU A 197 -3.28 16.56 -35.79
CA LEU A 197 -1.96 15.94 -35.63
C LEU A 197 -1.30 16.39 -34.32
N ASP A 198 -1.35 17.67 -33.98
CA ASP A 198 -0.82 18.19 -32.72
C ASP A 198 -1.52 17.59 -31.51
N PHE A 199 -2.86 17.54 -31.56
CA PHE A 199 -3.67 16.93 -30.50
C PHE A 199 -3.34 15.44 -30.30
N THR A 200 -3.35 14.66 -31.39
CA THR A 200 -3.11 13.22 -31.32
C THR A 200 -1.68 12.89 -30.87
N LEU A 201 -0.68 13.69 -31.28
CA LEU A 201 0.69 13.50 -30.86
C LEU A 201 0.89 13.82 -29.36
N ARG A 202 0.33 14.94 -28.89
CA ARG A 202 0.39 15.28 -27.45
C ARG A 202 -0.31 14.21 -26.62
N MET A 203 -1.50 13.80 -27.02
CA MET A 203 -2.24 12.72 -26.36
C MET A 203 -1.42 11.42 -26.34
N HIS A 204 -0.80 11.05 -27.47
CA HIS A 204 0.04 9.86 -27.53
C HIS A 204 1.21 9.93 -26.55
N ASN A 205 1.92 11.04 -26.48
CA ASN A 205 3.06 11.22 -25.57
C ASN A 205 2.62 11.16 -24.10
N ASP A 206 1.53 11.83 -23.75
CA ASP A 206 1.04 11.85 -22.39
C ASP A 206 0.52 10.49 -21.93
N LEU A 207 -0.25 9.79 -22.78
CA LEU A 207 -0.75 8.44 -22.50
C LEU A 207 0.39 7.42 -22.43
N ASN A 208 1.45 7.55 -23.25
CA ASN A 208 2.64 6.72 -23.11
C ASN A 208 3.36 6.96 -21.78
N THR A 209 3.45 8.21 -21.34
CA THR A 209 4.02 8.53 -20.02
C THR A 209 3.23 7.83 -18.91
N ILE A 210 1.90 7.91 -18.96
CA ILE A 210 1.02 7.20 -18.00
C ILE A 210 1.22 5.69 -18.05
N TYR A 211 1.35 5.12 -19.24
CA TYR A 211 1.63 3.70 -19.41
C TYR A 211 2.95 3.28 -18.72
N PHE A 212 4.04 4.04 -18.94
CA PHE A 212 5.32 3.76 -18.29
C PHE A 212 5.25 3.93 -16.78
N GLU A 213 4.55 4.95 -16.27
CA GLU A 213 4.33 5.14 -14.84
C GLU A 213 3.53 3.97 -14.23
N THR A 214 2.53 3.45 -14.95
CA THR A 214 1.77 2.25 -14.51
C THR A 214 2.67 1.03 -14.40
N ALA A 215 3.52 0.78 -15.41
CA ALA A 215 4.49 -0.33 -15.38
C ALA A 215 5.48 -0.18 -14.21
N PHE A 216 5.89 1.04 -13.89
CA PHE A 216 6.73 1.31 -12.74
C PHE A 216 6.03 1.02 -11.40
N LEU A 217 4.75 1.40 -11.28
CA LEU A 217 3.94 1.06 -10.10
C LEU A 217 3.74 -0.45 -9.94
N GLN A 218 3.51 -1.18 -11.03
CA GLN A 218 3.47 -2.64 -11.00
C GLN A 218 4.78 -3.24 -10.48
N LYS A 219 5.92 -2.75 -10.99
CA LYS A 219 7.23 -3.23 -10.50
C LYS A 219 7.48 -2.91 -9.03
N LYS A 220 7.05 -1.74 -8.56
CA LYS A 220 7.10 -1.41 -7.13
C LYS A 220 6.19 -2.33 -6.31
N ASN A 221 5.00 -2.66 -6.80
CA ASN A 221 4.10 -3.59 -6.12
C ASN A 221 4.72 -4.98 -5.96
N GLU A 222 5.45 -5.48 -6.98
CA GLU A 222 6.22 -6.71 -6.86
C GLU A 222 7.25 -6.63 -5.72
N ASN A 223 7.98 -5.50 -5.62
CA ASN A 223 8.97 -5.30 -4.55
C ASN A 223 8.31 -5.26 -3.17
N ILE A 224 7.17 -4.58 -3.02
CA ILE A 224 6.37 -4.56 -1.78
C ILE A 224 5.87 -5.98 -1.44
N SER A 225 5.44 -6.75 -2.43
CA SER A 225 5.02 -8.15 -2.24
C SER A 225 6.17 -9.04 -1.75
N GLU A 226 7.38 -8.88 -2.27
CA GLU A 226 8.55 -9.60 -1.77
C GLU A 226 8.96 -9.13 -0.36
N ALA A 227 8.94 -7.82 -0.11
CA ALA A 227 9.25 -7.27 1.21
C ALA A 227 8.32 -7.80 2.32
N ILE A 228 7.02 -7.95 2.06
CA ILE A 228 6.10 -8.51 3.04
C ILE A 228 6.29 -10.02 3.25
N LYS A 229 6.70 -10.76 2.23
CA LYS A 229 7.06 -12.18 2.37
C LYS A 229 8.30 -12.36 3.24
N ASP A 230 9.30 -11.50 3.06
CA ASP A 230 10.51 -11.51 3.89
C ASP A 230 10.22 -11.07 5.32
N LEU A 231 9.40 -10.02 5.51
CA LEU A 231 8.91 -9.63 6.83
C LEU A 231 8.21 -10.79 7.54
N PHE A 232 7.35 -11.53 6.85
CA PHE A 232 6.66 -12.68 7.42
C PHE A 232 7.64 -13.76 7.88
N LYS A 233 8.69 -14.05 7.11
CA LYS A 233 9.74 -15.01 7.52
C LYS A 233 10.47 -14.54 8.78
N GLU A 234 10.84 -13.23 8.85
CA GLU A 234 11.45 -12.66 10.05
C GLU A 234 10.50 -12.74 11.24
N TYR A 235 9.21 -12.48 11.00
CA TYR A 235 8.15 -12.50 12.02
C TYR A 235 7.95 -13.90 12.63
N THR A 236 7.96 -14.93 11.81
CA THR A 236 7.68 -16.32 12.22
C THR A 236 8.92 -17.09 12.64
N LYS A 237 10.13 -16.61 12.31
CA LYS A 237 11.39 -17.26 12.65
C LYS A 237 11.57 -17.58 14.14
N PRO A 238 11.29 -16.65 15.10
CA PRO A 238 11.42 -16.95 16.52
C PRO A 238 10.56 -18.11 16.99
N LEU A 239 9.44 -18.34 16.33
CA LEU A 239 8.49 -19.42 16.66
C LEU A 239 8.86 -20.77 16.02
N GLY A 240 9.94 -20.82 15.23
CA GLY A 240 10.33 -22.02 14.49
C GLY A 240 9.36 -22.40 13.35
N TYR A 241 8.53 -21.48 12.89
CA TYR A 241 7.65 -21.68 11.74
C TYR A 241 8.42 -21.37 10.45
N THR A 242 8.51 -22.31 9.51
CA THR A 242 9.39 -22.25 8.34
C THR A 242 8.64 -22.17 7.00
N ILE A 243 7.30 -22.27 7.03
CA ILE A 243 6.47 -22.20 5.82
C ILE A 243 6.38 -20.73 5.36
N GLY A 244 6.50 -20.47 4.06
CA GLY A 244 6.43 -19.14 3.49
C GLY A 244 5.01 -18.56 3.52
N LEU A 245 4.89 -17.22 3.44
CA LEU A 245 3.61 -16.51 3.51
C LEU A 245 2.60 -16.98 2.46
N GLU A 246 3.04 -17.21 1.23
CA GLU A 246 2.19 -17.68 0.13
C GLU A 246 1.63 -19.08 0.39
N GLU A 247 2.46 -19.96 0.91
CA GLU A 247 2.06 -21.33 1.23
C GLU A 247 1.17 -21.37 2.48
N CYS A 248 1.51 -20.58 3.51
CA CYS A 248 0.68 -20.39 4.70
C CYS A 248 -0.73 -19.90 4.32
N ARG A 249 -0.82 -18.92 3.41
CA ARG A 249 -2.08 -18.40 2.90
C ARG A 249 -2.87 -19.45 2.14
N LYS A 250 -2.23 -20.19 1.24
CA LYS A 250 -2.88 -21.28 0.46
C LYS A 250 -3.41 -22.40 1.33
N GLY A 251 -2.67 -22.74 2.38
CA GLY A 251 -3.03 -23.79 3.35
C GLY A 251 -3.94 -23.31 4.48
N ASP A 252 -4.20 -21.98 4.59
CA ASP A 252 -4.88 -21.36 5.74
C ASP A 252 -4.25 -21.76 7.09
N ASP A 253 -2.91 -21.84 7.14
CA ASP A 253 -2.13 -22.39 8.26
C ASP A 253 -1.83 -21.37 9.39
N TRP A 254 -2.68 -20.36 9.53
CA TRP A 254 -2.50 -19.28 10.52
C TRP A 254 -2.62 -19.78 11.97
N ASP A 255 -3.42 -20.82 12.21
CA ASP A 255 -3.59 -21.38 13.54
C ASP A 255 -2.35 -22.14 14.02
N ALA A 256 -1.54 -22.71 13.12
CA ALA A 256 -0.26 -23.31 13.46
C ALA A 256 0.72 -22.26 14.03
N ILE A 257 0.76 -21.05 13.46
CA ILE A 257 1.59 -19.94 13.96
C ILE A 257 1.13 -19.53 15.36
N ARG A 258 -0.19 -19.43 15.60
CA ARG A 258 -0.75 -19.11 16.91
C ARG A 258 -0.37 -20.16 17.96
N LYS A 259 -0.48 -21.44 17.62
CA LYS A 259 -0.07 -22.54 18.48
C LYS A 259 1.41 -22.51 18.82
N ASN A 260 2.27 -22.21 17.84
CA ASN A 260 3.70 -22.03 18.07
C ASN A 260 3.97 -20.84 18.97
N LEU A 261 3.24 -19.72 18.81
CA LEU A 261 3.34 -18.57 19.72
C LEU A 261 2.98 -18.95 21.16
N ASP A 262 1.87 -19.68 21.37
CA ASP A 262 1.47 -20.10 22.72
C ASP A 262 2.54 -21.02 23.36
N THR A 263 3.17 -21.91 22.57
CA THR A 263 4.29 -22.73 23.03
C THR A 263 5.52 -21.91 23.39
N TYR A 264 5.83 -20.88 22.58
CA TYR A 264 6.92 -19.96 22.82
C TYR A 264 6.69 -19.15 24.11
N LEU A 265 5.48 -18.61 24.29
CA LEU A 265 5.11 -17.86 25.49
C LEU A 265 5.15 -18.75 26.76
N ALA A 266 4.72 -19.99 26.68
CA ALA A 266 4.84 -20.93 27.80
C ALA A 266 6.31 -21.23 28.17
N THR A 267 7.23 -21.18 27.20
CA THR A 267 8.68 -21.29 27.45
C THR A 267 9.21 -20.04 28.09
N LEU A 268 8.76 -18.86 27.64
CA LEU A 268 9.12 -17.57 28.26
C LEU A 268 8.66 -17.50 29.71
N ASP A 269 7.41 -17.94 30.03
CA ASP A 269 6.87 -17.95 31.38
C ASP A 269 7.73 -18.82 32.33
N LYS A 270 8.05 -20.05 31.94
CA LYS A 270 8.93 -20.92 32.72
C LYS A 270 10.34 -20.34 32.93
N THR A 271 10.80 -19.54 31.97
CA THR A 271 12.12 -18.90 32.05
C THR A 271 12.07 -17.68 32.98
N LEU A 272 10.96 -16.97 33.02
CA LEU A 272 10.72 -15.82 33.94
C LEU A 272 10.57 -16.27 35.40
N GLU A 273 10.04 -17.46 35.66
CA GLU A 273 9.94 -18.03 37.02
C GLU A 273 11.31 -18.39 37.62
N ASP A 274 12.35 -18.55 36.81
CA ASP A 274 13.69 -18.90 37.23
C ASP A 274 14.62 -17.67 37.23
N ASN A 275 14.82 -17.08 38.40
CA ASN A 275 15.68 -15.90 38.57
C ASN A 275 17.11 -16.06 38.01
N SER A 276 17.62 -17.30 37.88
CA SER A 276 18.92 -17.57 37.30
C SER A 276 18.94 -17.43 35.76
N LYS A 277 17.78 -17.33 35.13
CA LYS A 277 17.58 -17.28 33.65
C LYS A 277 17.00 -15.96 33.12
N LEU A 278 17.03 -14.90 33.89
CA LEU A 278 16.48 -13.60 33.49
C LEU A 278 17.05 -13.06 32.15
N ASP A 279 18.34 -13.27 31.91
CA ASP A 279 18.93 -12.86 30.62
C ASP A 279 18.42 -13.70 29.45
N ALA A 280 18.16 -14.99 29.68
CA ALA A 280 17.54 -15.84 28.66
C ALA A 280 16.07 -15.41 28.40
N ALA A 281 15.32 -15.06 29.43
CA ALA A 281 13.96 -14.52 29.33
C ALA A 281 13.94 -13.20 28.54
N ARG A 282 14.87 -12.28 28.83
CA ARG A 282 15.00 -11.03 28.04
C ARG A 282 15.29 -11.28 26.58
N ASN A 283 16.20 -12.22 26.25
CA ASN A 283 16.47 -12.57 24.85
C ASN A 283 15.23 -13.14 24.14
N LEU A 284 14.46 -14.00 24.80
CA LEU A 284 13.20 -14.50 24.25
C LEU A 284 12.21 -13.35 24.00
N GLN A 285 12.12 -12.40 24.91
CA GLN A 285 11.24 -11.25 24.78
C GLN A 285 11.64 -10.33 23.63
N ILE A 286 12.93 -10.00 23.51
CA ILE A 286 13.49 -9.19 22.42
C ILE A 286 13.17 -9.82 21.06
N ASN A 287 13.25 -11.15 20.95
CA ASN A 287 12.91 -11.86 19.73
C ASN A 287 11.43 -11.72 19.31
N LEU A 288 10.52 -11.45 20.24
CA LEU A 288 9.12 -11.13 19.93
C LEU A 288 8.91 -9.64 19.59
N GLU A 289 9.71 -8.75 20.14
CA GLU A 289 9.59 -7.31 19.94
C GLU A 289 10.21 -6.84 18.63
N PHE A 290 11.36 -7.40 18.25
CA PHE A 290 12.09 -7.02 17.04
C PHE A 290 11.24 -7.08 15.75
N PRO A 291 10.40 -8.11 15.50
CA PRO A 291 9.55 -8.15 14.33
C PRO A 291 8.55 -7.00 14.23
N VAL A 292 8.12 -6.43 15.37
CA VAL A 292 7.17 -5.30 15.39
C VAL A 292 7.81 -4.04 14.80
N ASP A 293 9.09 -3.77 15.10
CA ASP A 293 9.84 -2.66 14.53
C ASP A 293 9.93 -2.79 12.99
N ARG A 294 10.18 -4.01 12.52
CA ARG A 294 10.24 -4.32 11.08
C ARG A 294 8.89 -4.14 10.41
N LEU A 295 7.80 -4.51 11.09
CA LEU A 295 6.44 -4.26 10.60
C LEU A 295 6.16 -2.77 10.44
N LEU A 296 6.54 -1.95 11.40
CA LEU A 296 6.34 -0.48 11.33
C LEU A 296 7.15 0.15 10.20
N GLN A 297 8.36 -0.34 9.95
CA GLN A 297 9.16 0.06 8.80
C GLN A 297 8.45 -0.31 7.48
N PHE A 298 7.99 -1.55 7.37
CA PHE A 298 7.24 -2.01 6.19
C PHE A 298 5.96 -1.19 5.96
N ILE A 299 5.20 -0.86 7.01
CA ILE A 299 4.02 -0.01 6.91
C ILE A 299 4.37 1.36 6.32
N THR A 300 5.52 1.93 6.68
CA THR A 300 6.00 3.19 6.10
C THR A 300 6.27 3.06 4.59
N GLU A 301 6.89 1.98 4.17
CA GLU A 301 7.16 1.69 2.75
C GLU A 301 5.86 1.46 1.97
N TYR A 302 4.93 0.71 2.54
CA TYR A 302 3.59 0.50 1.98
C TYR A 302 2.82 1.82 1.82
N ASN A 303 2.81 2.67 2.85
CA ASN A 303 2.14 3.97 2.80
C ASN A 303 2.72 4.89 1.71
N ASN A 304 4.04 4.91 1.57
CA ASN A 304 4.70 5.67 0.51
C ASN A 304 4.26 5.17 -0.88
N PHE A 305 4.16 3.86 -1.05
CA PHE A 305 3.70 3.27 -2.29
C PHE A 305 2.22 3.61 -2.60
N ILE A 306 1.33 3.55 -1.60
CA ILE A 306 -0.08 3.95 -1.77
C ILE A 306 -0.20 5.44 -2.15
N ASN A 307 0.57 6.32 -1.49
CA ASN A 307 0.59 7.75 -1.82
C ASN A 307 1.09 8.01 -3.26
N GLU A 308 2.08 7.26 -3.73
CA GLU A 308 2.51 7.33 -5.13
C GLU A 308 1.40 6.91 -6.09
N GLY A 309 0.63 5.87 -5.75
CA GLY A 309 -0.54 5.47 -6.51
C GLY A 309 -1.62 6.57 -6.57
N VAL A 310 -1.92 7.23 -5.45
CA VAL A 310 -2.84 8.38 -5.42
C VAL A 310 -2.36 9.49 -6.34
N ASN A 311 -1.10 9.92 -6.18
CA ASN A 311 -0.50 10.98 -7.00
C ASN A 311 -0.50 10.64 -8.50
N PHE A 312 -0.25 9.37 -8.85
CA PHE A 312 -0.35 8.89 -10.22
C PHE A 312 -1.77 9.08 -10.79
N TYR A 313 -2.79 8.67 -10.06
CA TYR A 313 -4.17 8.80 -10.51
C TYR A 313 -4.63 10.26 -10.60
N GLU A 314 -4.26 11.11 -9.66
CA GLU A 314 -4.53 12.54 -9.71
C GLU A 314 -3.88 13.18 -10.95
N LYS A 315 -2.61 12.86 -11.22
CA LYS A 315 -1.91 13.32 -12.41
C LYS A 315 -2.59 12.85 -13.69
N PHE A 316 -3.03 11.59 -13.74
CA PHE A 316 -3.74 11.06 -14.89
C PHE A 316 -5.09 11.76 -15.11
N GLN A 317 -5.85 12.03 -14.04
CA GLN A 317 -7.11 12.76 -14.11
C GLN A 317 -6.91 14.21 -14.58
N ILE A 318 -5.90 14.90 -14.06
CA ILE A 318 -5.54 16.28 -14.49
C ILE A 318 -5.19 16.29 -15.97
N MET A 319 -4.35 15.35 -16.42
CA MET A 319 -3.97 15.21 -17.82
C MET A 319 -5.21 15.03 -18.71
N LEU A 320 -6.10 14.08 -18.42
CA LEU A 320 -7.32 13.89 -19.21
C LEU A 320 -8.21 15.13 -19.18
N SER A 321 -8.38 15.78 -18.03
CA SER A 321 -9.20 16.98 -17.92
C SER A 321 -8.64 18.18 -18.71
N SER A 322 -7.32 18.26 -18.90
CA SER A 322 -6.70 19.34 -19.67
C SER A 322 -7.13 19.33 -21.15
N TYR A 323 -7.36 18.14 -21.71
CA TYR A 323 -7.80 17.98 -23.08
C TYR A 323 -9.27 18.34 -23.33
N GLU A 324 -10.12 18.41 -22.29
CA GLU A 324 -11.52 18.84 -22.43
C GLU A 324 -11.67 20.33 -22.66
N ASN A 325 -10.75 21.12 -22.10
CA ASN A 325 -10.77 22.57 -22.15
C ASN A 325 -10.07 23.15 -23.39
N GLU A 326 -9.35 22.29 -24.15
CA GLU A 326 -8.75 22.73 -25.40
C GLU A 326 -9.82 22.89 -26.48
N LYS A 327 -9.72 23.94 -27.29
CA LYS A 327 -10.54 24.08 -28.48
C LYS A 327 -10.30 22.88 -29.38
N GLN A 328 -11.26 21.97 -29.38
CA GLN A 328 -11.16 20.73 -30.11
C GLN A 328 -11.03 21.03 -31.60
N CYS A 329 -10.00 20.45 -32.18
CA CYS A 329 -9.75 20.56 -33.63
C CYS A 329 -10.76 19.75 -34.45
N ALA A 330 -11.33 18.72 -33.82
CA ALA A 330 -12.33 17.84 -34.40
C ALA A 330 -13.70 18.14 -33.78
N SER A 331 -14.75 18.08 -34.60
CA SER A 331 -16.13 18.31 -34.17
C SER A 331 -16.65 17.27 -33.18
N LYS A 332 -15.96 16.13 -33.04
CA LYS A 332 -16.28 15.04 -32.10
C LYS A 332 -15.05 14.39 -31.55
N THR A 333 -14.91 14.41 -30.23
CA THR A 333 -13.95 13.57 -29.51
C THR A 333 -14.32 12.10 -29.72
N PRO A 334 -13.34 11.21 -29.95
CA PRO A 334 -13.61 9.78 -30.09
C PRO A 334 -14.34 9.23 -28.85
N VAL A 335 -15.26 8.29 -29.07
CA VAL A 335 -16.02 7.63 -28.00
C VAL A 335 -15.07 6.95 -27.00
N GLU A 336 -13.93 6.50 -27.47
CA GLU A 336 -12.86 5.88 -26.69
C GLU A 336 -12.32 6.82 -25.60
N TYR A 337 -12.22 8.12 -25.89
CA TYR A 337 -11.77 9.11 -24.89
C TYR A 337 -12.74 9.21 -23.70
N SER A 338 -14.04 9.28 -23.98
CA SER A 338 -15.08 9.34 -22.94
C SER A 338 -15.10 8.07 -22.10
N ARG A 339 -14.91 6.90 -22.73
CA ARG A 339 -14.79 5.62 -22.02
C ARG A 339 -13.55 5.56 -21.14
N LEU A 340 -12.41 6.02 -21.65
CA LEU A 340 -11.15 6.06 -20.88
C LEU A 340 -11.33 6.94 -19.65
N LYS A 341 -11.89 8.12 -19.81
CA LYS A 341 -12.13 9.05 -18.71
C LYS A 341 -13.06 8.47 -17.65
N GLU A 342 -14.19 7.89 -18.07
CA GLU A 342 -15.12 7.22 -17.16
C GLU A 342 -14.46 6.03 -16.46
N GLY A 343 -13.74 5.18 -17.20
CA GLY A 343 -13.01 4.06 -16.66
C GLY A 343 -11.97 4.48 -15.62
N ILE A 344 -11.21 5.55 -15.88
CA ILE A 344 -10.24 6.09 -14.92
C ILE A 344 -10.92 6.65 -13.69
N SER A 345 -12.01 7.39 -13.81
CA SER A 345 -12.76 7.92 -12.66
C SER A 345 -13.26 6.80 -11.74
N VAL A 346 -13.82 5.72 -12.30
CA VAL A 346 -14.23 4.52 -11.54
C VAL A 346 -13.03 3.83 -10.89
N THR A 347 -11.90 3.79 -11.58
CA THR A 347 -10.68 3.16 -11.08
C THR A 347 -10.09 3.93 -9.91
N ILE A 348 -10.09 5.27 -9.98
CA ILE A 348 -9.66 6.16 -8.89
C ILE A 348 -10.55 5.96 -7.65
N GLU A 349 -11.88 5.94 -7.83
CA GLU A 349 -12.81 5.72 -6.73
C GLU A 349 -12.55 4.36 -6.04
N LYS A 350 -12.40 3.30 -6.83
CA LYS A 350 -12.05 1.97 -6.31
C LYS A 350 -10.72 1.95 -5.59
N PHE A 351 -9.70 2.61 -6.14
CA PHE A 351 -8.38 2.70 -5.52
C PHE A 351 -8.45 3.41 -4.16
N ASN A 352 -9.04 4.59 -4.13
CA ASN A 352 -9.15 5.40 -2.90
C ASN A 352 -10.01 4.72 -1.82
N THR A 353 -10.96 3.88 -2.22
CA THR A 353 -11.79 3.13 -1.27
C THR A 353 -11.06 1.89 -0.72
N ALA A 354 -10.37 1.15 -1.58
CA ALA A 354 -9.76 -0.14 -1.23
C ALA A 354 -8.38 0.00 -0.56
N TYR A 355 -7.62 1.05 -0.92
CA TYR A 355 -6.21 1.19 -0.51
C TYR A 355 -5.99 2.49 0.26
N LYS A 356 -6.25 2.44 1.55
CA LYS A 356 -5.95 3.55 2.46
C LYS A 356 -4.59 3.35 3.11
N PRO A 357 -3.83 4.44 3.33
CA PRO A 357 -2.63 4.38 4.16
C PRO A 357 -2.96 3.88 5.58
N VAL A 358 -2.03 3.16 6.18
CA VAL A 358 -2.14 2.79 7.60
C VAL A 358 -1.69 3.98 8.45
N GLU A 359 -2.61 4.59 9.16
CA GLU A 359 -2.37 5.81 9.93
C GLU A 359 -1.65 5.51 11.24
N ILE A 360 -0.30 5.54 11.19
CA ILE A 360 0.55 5.47 12.38
C ILE A 360 1.27 6.81 12.51
N ASN A 361 0.75 7.70 13.33
CA ASN A 361 1.43 8.95 13.69
C ASN A 361 2.52 8.69 14.75
N GLY A 362 3.33 9.70 15.05
CA GLY A 362 4.43 9.57 16.01
C GLY A 362 3.99 9.17 17.42
N SER A 363 2.80 9.58 17.87
CA SER A 363 2.23 9.19 19.16
C SER A 363 1.80 7.73 19.17
N LYS A 364 1.03 7.28 18.17
CA LYS A 364 0.68 5.87 18.00
C LYS A 364 1.94 4.99 17.90
N MET A 365 2.97 5.45 17.20
CA MET A 365 4.24 4.71 17.06
C MET A 365 4.94 4.56 18.40
N LYS A 366 5.09 5.63 19.19
CA LYS A 366 5.69 5.56 20.54
C LYS A 366 4.91 4.60 21.44
N GLN A 367 3.58 4.66 21.41
CA GLN A 367 2.74 3.79 22.21
C GLN A 367 2.84 2.32 21.77
N LEU A 368 2.94 2.04 20.48
CA LEU A 368 3.13 0.70 19.95
C LEU A 368 4.49 0.11 20.33
N LEU A 369 5.57 0.92 20.26
CA LEU A 369 6.94 0.46 20.52
C LEU A 369 7.25 0.42 22.02
N TYR A 370 6.95 1.48 22.73
CA TYR A 370 7.43 1.72 24.09
C TYR A 370 6.33 1.67 25.14
N GLY A 371 5.06 1.63 24.73
CA GLY A 371 3.93 1.68 25.67
C GLY A 371 3.74 3.04 26.36
N ILE A 372 4.35 4.11 25.82
CA ILE A 372 4.31 5.45 26.42
C ILE A 372 3.11 6.21 25.86
N ASN A 373 2.22 6.66 26.75
CA ASN A 373 1.17 7.62 26.40
C ASN A 373 1.75 9.04 26.46
N GLU A 374 1.36 9.93 25.52
CA GLU A 374 1.77 11.35 25.53
C GLU A 374 1.17 12.16 26.70
N TYR A 375 0.29 11.54 27.49
CA TYR A 375 -0.45 12.17 28.59
C TYR A 375 -0.08 11.62 29.98
N ASP A 376 0.99 10.80 30.08
CA ASP A 376 1.55 10.36 31.36
C ASP A 376 2.83 11.22 31.71
#